data_fd8ea605039b87f5d9d48bc206fe6596
#
_entry.id   fd8ea605039b87f5d9d48bc206fe6596
#
_cell.length_a   1.000
_cell.length_b   1.000
_cell.length_c   1.000
_cell.angle_alpha   90.00
_cell.angle_beta   90.00
_cell.angle_gamma   90.00
#
_symmetry.space_group_name_H-M   'P 1'
#
loop_
_entity.id
_entity.type
_entity.pdbx_description
1 polymer ?
#
loop_
_entity_poly.entity_id
_entity_poly.type
_entity_poly.pdbx_seq_one_letter_code
_entity_poly.pdbx_strand_id
1 'polypeptide(L)'
;DYVKKIADVLLQQGCKVIVIACSTATAAAAEILQDHVGNDLPVINVIDPIIGYLKQYYPGKTLGLIATQYTVEAATYNRKLEESKANIHLRCLATPLLVPMIEADTYQPHILETYLSDPILRDIQGLILGCTHYWLIKKQILDYFNNKLEILNGAELLALQLKQLLIDKKMNSLATSSSQDYFATTHLDAGFQAVTERLFQQKVYPVTL
;
A
#
# COMPACT_ATOMS: atom_id res chain seq x y z
N ASP A 1 -15.13 10.96 -3.90
CA ASP A 1 -15.81 11.63 -2.75
C ASP A 1 -15.31 11.14 -1.37
N TYR A 2 -15.16 9.82 -1.11
CA TYR A 2 -14.74 9.31 0.21
C TYR A 2 -13.38 9.84 0.67
N VAL A 3 -12.37 9.84 -0.21
CA VAL A 3 -11.02 10.29 0.13
C VAL A 3 -11.00 11.75 0.58
N LYS A 4 -11.79 12.62 -0.06
CA LYS A 4 -11.92 14.03 0.34
C LYS A 4 -12.56 14.17 1.73
N LYS A 5 -13.64 13.43 1.99
CA LYS A 5 -14.30 13.45 3.31
C LYS A 5 -13.36 13.01 4.43
N ILE A 6 -12.60 11.94 4.20
CA ILE A 6 -11.59 11.46 5.16
C ILE A 6 -10.50 12.53 5.36
N ALA A 7 -10.04 13.17 4.29
CA ALA A 7 -9.06 14.25 4.38
C ALA A 7 -9.57 15.43 5.18
N ASP A 8 -10.83 15.83 4.99
CA ASP A 8 -11.45 16.93 5.75
C ASP A 8 -11.45 16.62 7.26
N VAL A 9 -11.77 15.37 7.65
CA VAL A 9 -11.68 14.94 9.04
C VAL A 9 -10.24 15.01 9.57
N LEU A 10 -9.26 14.53 8.80
CA LEU A 10 -7.85 14.60 9.18
C LEU A 10 -7.36 16.05 9.33
N LEU A 11 -7.77 16.94 8.43
CA LEU A 11 -7.48 18.37 8.51
C LEU A 11 -8.05 19.02 9.77
N GLN A 12 -9.29 18.68 10.13
CA GLN A 12 -9.92 19.15 11.38
C GLN A 12 -9.16 18.67 12.63
N GLN A 13 -8.52 17.52 12.57
CA GLN A 13 -7.62 17.02 13.62
C GLN A 13 -6.22 17.66 13.60
N GLY A 14 -5.97 18.58 12.70
CA GLY A 14 -4.70 19.30 12.60
C GLY A 14 -3.53 18.49 12.03
N CYS A 15 -3.81 17.48 11.20
CA CYS A 15 -2.79 16.70 10.51
C CYS A 15 -1.86 17.60 9.70
N LYS A 16 -0.57 17.28 9.71
CA LYS A 16 0.49 18.01 9.03
C LYS A 16 0.99 17.32 7.76
N VAL A 17 0.66 16.05 7.59
CA VAL A 17 0.97 15.22 6.44
C VAL A 17 -0.19 14.24 6.26
N ILE A 18 -0.63 14.00 5.04
CA ILE A 18 -1.55 12.91 4.72
C ILE A 18 -0.78 11.81 4.01
N VAL A 19 -1.00 10.57 4.44
CA VAL A 19 -0.38 9.38 3.85
C VAL A 19 -1.47 8.49 3.25
N ILE A 20 -1.41 8.26 1.93
CA ILE A 20 -2.29 7.31 1.25
C ILE A 20 -1.57 5.96 1.19
N ALA A 21 -1.82 5.10 2.18
CA ALA A 21 -1.17 3.79 2.26
C ALA A 21 -1.78 2.73 1.33
N CYS A 22 -2.97 2.97 0.78
CA CYS A 22 -3.68 2.05 -0.11
C CYS A 22 -3.36 2.33 -1.58
N SER A 23 -2.90 1.31 -2.35
CA SER A 23 -2.62 1.46 -3.78
C SER A 23 -3.87 1.79 -4.60
N THR A 24 -5.02 1.19 -4.26
CA THR A 24 -6.30 1.49 -4.90
C THR A 24 -6.70 2.94 -4.68
N ALA A 25 -6.61 3.44 -3.45
CA ALA A 25 -6.92 4.84 -3.16
C ALA A 25 -5.90 5.79 -3.81
N THR A 26 -4.63 5.41 -3.87
CA THR A 26 -3.59 6.17 -4.59
C THR A 26 -3.92 6.29 -6.07
N ALA A 27 -4.24 5.16 -6.72
CA ALA A 27 -4.57 5.13 -8.15
C ALA A 27 -5.84 5.95 -8.47
N ALA A 28 -6.83 5.93 -7.56
CA ALA A 28 -8.10 6.60 -7.75
C ALA A 28 -8.08 8.10 -7.45
N ALA A 29 -7.24 8.56 -6.50
CA ALA A 29 -7.49 9.85 -5.89
C ALA A 29 -6.25 10.64 -5.42
N ALA A 30 -5.02 10.19 -5.64
CA ALA A 30 -3.86 10.88 -5.10
C ALA A 30 -3.74 12.34 -5.60
N GLU A 31 -3.90 12.55 -6.91
CA GLU A 31 -3.86 13.89 -7.52
C GLU A 31 -5.04 14.74 -7.05
N ILE A 32 -6.25 14.16 -7.07
CA ILE A 32 -7.48 14.83 -6.62
C ILE A 32 -7.39 15.24 -5.15
N LEU A 33 -6.73 14.44 -4.33
CA LEU A 33 -6.54 14.75 -2.92
C LEU A 33 -5.53 15.88 -2.71
N GLN A 34 -4.40 15.86 -3.42
CA GLN A 34 -3.43 16.95 -3.36
C GLN A 34 -4.05 18.30 -3.77
N ASP A 35 -4.85 18.31 -4.84
CA ASP A 35 -5.60 19.50 -5.26
C ASP A 35 -6.61 19.97 -4.20
N HIS A 36 -7.27 19.02 -3.52
CA HIS A 36 -8.27 19.32 -2.50
C HIS A 36 -7.66 19.95 -1.24
N VAL A 37 -6.52 19.45 -0.78
CA VAL A 37 -5.88 19.94 0.46
C VAL A 37 -4.94 21.12 0.24
N GLY A 38 -4.63 21.44 -1.02
CA GLY A 38 -3.69 22.50 -1.40
C GLY A 38 -2.21 22.08 -1.29
N ASN A 39 -1.33 22.97 -1.73
CA ASN A 39 0.09 22.68 -1.84
C ASN A 39 0.86 22.77 -0.51
N ASP A 40 0.29 23.40 0.49
CA ASP A 40 0.97 23.58 1.78
C ASP A 40 0.97 22.32 2.64
N LEU A 41 0.02 21.41 2.40
CA LEU A 41 -0.06 20.12 3.09
C LEU A 41 0.51 19.01 2.20
N PRO A 42 1.61 18.35 2.62
CA PRO A 42 2.13 17.23 1.87
C PRO A 42 1.18 16.04 1.87
N VAL A 43 0.91 15.52 0.68
CA VAL A 43 0.23 14.23 0.47
C VAL A 43 1.25 13.27 -0.13
N ILE A 44 1.56 12.19 0.57
CA ILE A 44 2.42 11.13 0.07
C ILE A 44 1.64 9.83 -0.09
N ASN A 45 2.10 8.94 -0.96
CA ASN A 45 1.37 7.73 -1.30
C ASN A 45 2.29 6.51 -1.44
N VAL A 46 1.70 5.31 -1.40
CA VAL A 46 2.45 4.05 -1.38
C VAL A 46 3.08 3.67 -2.73
N ILE A 47 2.65 4.27 -3.84
CA ILE A 47 3.15 3.91 -5.18
C ILE A 47 4.47 4.66 -5.50
N ASP A 48 4.53 5.96 -5.24
CA ASP A 48 5.66 6.79 -5.65
C ASP A 48 7.02 6.31 -5.11
N PRO A 49 7.18 5.95 -3.83
CA PRO A 49 8.46 5.47 -3.33
C PRO A 49 8.89 4.14 -3.95
N ILE A 50 7.92 3.28 -4.32
CA ILE A 50 8.25 2.02 -4.98
C ILE A 50 8.73 2.27 -6.41
N ILE A 51 8.13 3.21 -7.15
CA ILE A 51 8.60 3.59 -8.48
C ILE A 51 10.05 4.12 -8.42
N GLY A 52 10.35 4.98 -7.44
CA GLY A 52 11.71 5.48 -7.22
C GLY A 52 12.72 4.36 -6.94
N TYR A 53 12.35 3.42 -6.08
CA TYR A 53 13.16 2.24 -5.76
C TYR A 53 13.40 1.37 -6.99
N LEU A 54 12.35 1.06 -7.74
CA LEU A 54 12.44 0.26 -8.95
C LEU A 54 13.35 0.90 -10.01
N LYS A 55 13.21 2.21 -10.22
CA LYS A 55 14.07 2.96 -11.14
C LYS A 55 15.55 2.82 -10.79
N GLN A 56 15.87 2.79 -9.52
CA GLN A 56 17.25 2.73 -9.04
C GLN A 56 17.83 1.31 -9.11
N TYR A 57 17.05 0.28 -8.76
CA TYR A 57 17.58 -1.06 -8.50
C TYR A 57 17.19 -2.11 -9.55
N TYR A 58 16.18 -1.82 -10.41
CA TYR A 58 15.62 -2.80 -11.34
C TYR A 58 15.60 -2.35 -12.82
N PRO A 59 16.54 -1.50 -13.30
CA PRO A 59 16.50 -1.08 -14.70
C PRO A 59 16.66 -2.29 -15.63
N GLY A 60 15.82 -2.38 -16.68
CA GLY A 60 15.83 -3.44 -17.67
C GLY A 60 15.26 -4.78 -17.17
N LYS A 61 14.67 -4.84 -15.98
CA LYS A 61 14.13 -6.07 -15.39
C LYS A 61 12.65 -6.28 -15.73
N THR A 62 12.23 -7.55 -15.67
CA THR A 62 10.83 -7.94 -15.74
C THR A 62 10.33 -8.20 -14.32
N LEU A 63 9.30 -7.47 -13.90
CA LEU A 63 8.70 -7.56 -12.57
C LEU A 63 7.24 -7.98 -12.66
N GLY A 64 6.76 -8.68 -11.63
CA GLY A 64 5.34 -8.94 -11.42
C GLY A 64 4.71 -7.90 -10.49
N LEU A 65 3.45 -7.63 -10.70
CA LEU A 65 2.58 -6.90 -9.78
C LEU A 65 1.33 -7.72 -9.56
N ILE A 66 1.05 -8.08 -8.31
CA ILE A 66 -0.28 -8.57 -7.92
C ILE A 66 -1.01 -7.45 -7.18
N ALA A 67 -2.26 -7.19 -7.54
CA ALA A 67 -3.02 -6.08 -6.99
C ALA A 67 -4.53 -6.32 -7.10
N THR A 68 -5.32 -5.40 -6.55
CA THR A 68 -6.78 -5.39 -6.77
C THR A 68 -7.09 -5.14 -8.25
N GLN A 69 -8.27 -5.57 -8.68
CA GLN A 69 -8.75 -5.34 -10.05
C GLN A 69 -8.61 -3.87 -10.46
N TYR A 70 -9.12 -2.95 -9.63
CA TYR A 70 -9.06 -1.52 -9.90
C TYR A 70 -7.62 -1.00 -10.05
N THR A 71 -6.69 -1.43 -9.19
CA THR A 71 -5.29 -0.98 -9.26
C THR A 71 -4.64 -1.40 -10.58
N VAL A 72 -4.94 -2.61 -11.07
CA VAL A 72 -4.43 -3.11 -12.35
C VAL A 72 -5.05 -2.34 -13.51
N GLU A 73 -6.38 -2.17 -13.54
CA GLU A 73 -7.11 -1.46 -14.60
C GLU A 73 -6.73 0.02 -14.69
N ALA A 74 -6.50 0.68 -13.57
CA ALA A 74 -6.06 2.07 -13.53
C ALA A 74 -4.64 2.28 -14.11
N ALA A 75 -3.87 1.20 -14.27
CA ALA A 75 -2.52 1.19 -14.85
C ALA A 75 -1.54 2.22 -14.25
N THR A 76 -1.78 2.68 -13.01
CA THR A 76 -0.99 3.75 -12.38
C THR A 76 0.48 3.37 -12.23
N TYR A 77 0.79 2.12 -11.89
CA TYR A 77 2.17 1.63 -11.82
C TYR A 77 2.86 1.69 -13.18
N ASN A 78 2.17 1.23 -14.26
CA ASN A 78 2.70 1.23 -15.62
C ASN A 78 3.01 2.67 -16.08
N ARG A 79 2.02 3.56 -15.96
CA ARG A 79 2.17 4.98 -16.34
C ARG A 79 3.35 5.63 -15.61
N LYS A 80 3.45 5.47 -14.28
CA LYS A 80 4.55 6.06 -13.51
C LYS A 80 5.91 5.46 -13.84
N LEU A 81 5.98 4.17 -14.16
CA LEU A 81 7.23 3.53 -14.63
C LEU A 81 7.65 4.06 -15.99
N GLU A 82 6.73 4.23 -16.93
CA GLU A 82 6.97 4.84 -18.25
C GLU A 82 7.48 6.28 -18.10
N GLU A 83 6.81 7.11 -17.32
CA GLU A 83 7.22 8.48 -16.98
C GLU A 83 8.63 8.54 -16.37
N SER A 84 8.97 7.54 -15.55
CA SER A 84 10.29 7.45 -14.91
C SER A 84 11.43 7.09 -15.86
N LYS A 85 11.11 6.59 -17.06
CA LYS A 85 12.07 6.07 -18.07
C LYS A 85 13.00 4.97 -17.54
N ALA A 86 12.51 4.17 -16.61
CA ALA A 86 13.30 3.14 -15.93
C ALA A 86 13.53 1.87 -16.79
N ASN A 87 12.91 1.76 -17.98
CA ASN A 87 12.97 0.59 -18.87
C ASN A 87 12.65 -0.71 -18.12
N ILE A 88 11.57 -0.72 -17.35
CA ILE A 88 11.11 -1.88 -16.58
C ILE A 88 9.89 -2.48 -17.25
N HIS A 89 9.87 -3.80 -17.43
CA HIS A 89 8.73 -4.53 -17.93
C HIS A 89 7.85 -5.00 -16.76
N LEU A 90 6.72 -4.34 -16.55
CA LEU A 90 5.79 -4.70 -15.48
C LEU A 90 4.66 -5.59 -15.99
N ARG A 91 4.51 -6.78 -15.43
CA ARG A 91 3.44 -7.73 -15.68
C ARG A 91 2.45 -7.70 -14.54
N CYS A 92 1.24 -7.25 -14.82
CA CYS A 92 0.22 -7.01 -13.81
C CYS A 92 -0.83 -8.13 -13.80
N LEU A 93 -1.11 -8.67 -12.62
CA LEU A 93 -2.16 -9.65 -12.40
C LEU A 93 -3.15 -9.14 -11.35
N ALA A 94 -4.42 -9.06 -11.72
CA ALA A 94 -5.50 -8.79 -10.78
C ALA A 94 -5.82 -10.03 -9.95
N THR A 95 -5.93 -9.87 -8.64
CA THR A 95 -6.18 -10.96 -7.69
C THR A 95 -7.38 -10.66 -6.79
N PRO A 96 -8.60 -10.55 -7.36
CA PRO A 96 -9.79 -10.02 -6.68
C PRO A 96 -10.23 -10.84 -5.46
N LEU A 97 -9.92 -12.13 -5.40
CA LEU A 97 -10.33 -12.99 -4.28
C LEU A 97 -9.39 -12.93 -3.07
N LEU A 98 -8.16 -12.39 -3.21
CA LEU A 98 -7.20 -12.40 -2.09
C LEU A 98 -7.64 -11.50 -0.93
N VAL A 99 -8.15 -10.30 -1.18
CA VAL A 99 -8.60 -9.38 -0.12
C VAL A 99 -9.76 -9.98 0.67
N PRO A 100 -10.88 -10.41 0.06
CA PRO A 100 -11.97 -11.07 0.79
C PRO A 100 -11.53 -12.28 1.60
N MET A 101 -10.64 -13.11 1.04
CA MET A 101 -10.09 -14.28 1.73
C MET A 101 -9.29 -13.89 2.98
N ILE A 102 -8.47 -12.84 2.89
CA ILE A 102 -7.64 -12.36 4.00
C ILE A 102 -8.50 -11.72 5.10
N GLU A 103 -9.48 -10.89 4.71
CA GLU A 103 -10.38 -10.21 5.66
C GLU A 103 -11.28 -11.19 6.40
N ALA A 104 -11.78 -12.22 5.69
CA ALA A 104 -12.61 -13.26 6.30
C ALA A 104 -11.80 -14.26 7.15
N ASP A 105 -10.48 -14.14 7.21
CA ASP A 105 -9.56 -15.11 7.85
C ASP A 105 -9.77 -16.55 7.38
N THR A 106 -10.17 -16.72 6.11
CA THR A 106 -10.47 -18.00 5.46
C THR A 106 -9.39 -18.35 4.45
N TYR A 107 -8.13 -18.37 4.87
CA TYR A 107 -7.02 -18.65 3.99
C TYR A 107 -7.17 -19.99 3.25
N GLN A 108 -7.17 -19.94 1.93
CA GLN A 108 -7.28 -21.09 1.05
C GLN A 108 -6.05 -21.15 0.13
N PRO A 109 -5.09 -22.05 0.41
CA PRO A 109 -3.84 -22.14 -0.35
C PRO A 109 -4.05 -22.24 -1.86
N HIS A 110 -5.02 -23.03 -2.31
CA HIS A 110 -5.28 -23.24 -3.75
C HIS A 110 -5.69 -21.96 -4.49
N ILE A 111 -6.35 -20.99 -3.84
CA ILE A 111 -6.67 -19.70 -4.44
C ILE A 111 -5.39 -18.90 -4.69
N LEU A 112 -4.52 -18.83 -3.69
CA LEU A 112 -3.23 -18.14 -3.84
C LEU A 112 -2.38 -18.83 -4.92
N GLU A 113 -2.25 -20.15 -4.88
CA GLU A 113 -1.48 -20.93 -5.86
C GLU A 113 -2.01 -20.75 -7.29
N THR A 114 -3.33 -20.68 -7.48
CA THR A 114 -3.94 -20.41 -8.78
C THR A 114 -3.46 -19.08 -9.36
N TYR A 115 -3.44 -18.02 -8.55
CA TYR A 115 -2.93 -16.72 -9.00
C TYR A 115 -1.42 -16.75 -9.25
N LEU A 116 -0.63 -17.32 -8.33
CA LEU A 116 0.82 -17.28 -8.44
C LEU A 116 1.36 -18.20 -9.56
N SER A 117 0.58 -19.20 -10.00
CA SER A 117 0.91 -20.07 -11.14
C SER A 117 0.55 -19.47 -12.50
N ASP A 118 -0.11 -18.30 -12.54
CA ASP A 118 -0.46 -17.65 -13.79
C ASP A 118 0.77 -17.44 -14.68
N PRO A 119 0.71 -17.81 -15.97
CA PRO A 119 1.82 -17.63 -16.90
C PRO A 119 2.36 -16.21 -17.00
N ILE A 120 1.57 -15.19 -16.68
CA ILE A 120 2.01 -13.79 -16.68
C ILE A 120 3.13 -13.53 -15.67
N LEU A 121 3.18 -14.32 -14.58
CA LEU A 121 4.19 -14.21 -13.53
C LEU A 121 5.41 -15.12 -13.74
N ARG A 122 5.56 -15.78 -14.91
CA ARG A 122 6.73 -16.57 -15.20
C ARG A 122 7.96 -15.68 -15.42
N ASP A 123 9.11 -16.16 -14.98
CA ASP A 123 10.42 -15.52 -15.21
C ASP A 123 10.52 -14.06 -14.73
N ILE A 124 9.68 -13.67 -13.77
CA ILE A 124 9.80 -12.36 -13.10
C ILE A 124 11.01 -12.36 -12.15
N GLN A 125 11.63 -11.20 -12.00
CA GLN A 125 12.84 -11.01 -11.19
C GLN A 125 12.54 -10.34 -9.84
N GLY A 126 11.27 -10.02 -9.58
CA GLY A 126 10.74 -9.50 -8.34
C GLY A 126 9.22 -9.39 -8.43
N LEU A 127 8.54 -9.41 -7.29
CA LEU A 127 7.09 -9.31 -7.20
C LEU A 127 6.68 -8.15 -6.30
N ILE A 128 5.90 -7.24 -6.84
CA ILE A 128 5.33 -6.10 -6.12
C ILE A 128 4.00 -6.53 -5.51
N LEU A 129 3.85 -6.32 -4.20
CA LEU A 129 2.57 -6.45 -3.52
C LEU A 129 1.81 -5.13 -3.61
N GLY A 130 0.95 -5.01 -4.62
CA GLY A 130 0.15 -3.81 -4.90
C GLY A 130 -1.13 -3.68 -4.07
N CYS A 131 -1.18 -4.35 -2.93
CA CYS A 131 -2.27 -4.23 -1.95
C CYS A 131 -1.72 -4.38 -0.53
N THR A 132 -2.19 -3.54 0.38
CA THR A 132 -1.77 -3.55 1.79
C THR A 132 -2.07 -4.88 2.50
N HIS A 133 -3.15 -5.55 2.12
CA HIS A 133 -3.54 -6.85 2.69
C HIS A 133 -2.54 -7.96 2.36
N TYR A 134 -1.86 -7.92 1.23
CA TYR A 134 -1.00 -9.03 0.78
C TYR A 134 0.26 -9.21 1.63
N TRP A 135 0.60 -8.21 2.44
CA TRP A 135 1.64 -8.35 3.44
C TRP A 135 1.33 -9.41 4.49
N LEU A 136 0.04 -9.61 4.81
CA LEU A 136 -0.42 -10.62 5.77
C LEU A 136 -0.19 -12.06 5.29
N ILE A 137 -0.08 -12.25 3.97
CA ILE A 137 0.20 -13.53 3.32
C ILE A 137 1.58 -13.56 2.64
N LYS A 138 2.46 -12.62 2.97
CA LYS A 138 3.81 -12.54 2.39
C LYS A 138 4.58 -13.84 2.55
N LYS A 139 4.49 -14.47 3.72
CA LYS A 139 5.18 -15.74 3.98
C LYS A 139 4.74 -16.83 2.99
N GLN A 140 3.45 -16.97 2.77
CA GLN A 140 2.88 -17.95 1.85
C GLN A 140 3.30 -17.67 0.40
N ILE A 141 3.37 -16.39 0.01
CA ILE A 141 3.89 -16.00 -1.31
C ILE A 141 5.37 -16.36 -1.45
N LEU A 142 6.19 -16.08 -0.44
CA LEU A 142 7.61 -16.44 -0.44
C LEU A 142 7.81 -17.97 -0.50
N ASP A 143 7.02 -18.73 0.27
CA ASP A 143 7.08 -20.18 0.28
C ASP A 143 6.75 -20.78 -1.10
N TYR A 144 5.74 -20.22 -1.80
CA TYR A 144 5.39 -20.62 -3.18
C TYR A 144 6.58 -20.47 -4.15
N PHE A 145 7.30 -19.35 -4.06
CA PHE A 145 8.48 -19.11 -4.89
C PHE A 145 9.78 -19.69 -4.31
N ASN A 146 9.69 -20.61 -3.31
CA ASN A 146 10.83 -21.22 -2.63
C ASN A 146 11.85 -20.20 -2.10
N ASN A 147 11.39 -19.05 -1.65
CA ASN A 147 12.18 -17.92 -1.16
C ASN A 147 13.23 -17.40 -2.19
N LYS A 148 13.02 -17.65 -3.48
CA LYS A 148 13.94 -17.23 -4.55
C LYS A 148 13.57 -15.91 -5.21
N LEU A 149 12.38 -15.40 -4.93
CA LEU A 149 11.86 -14.17 -5.51
C LEU A 149 11.86 -13.04 -4.48
N GLU A 150 12.38 -11.89 -4.86
CA GLU A 150 12.29 -10.72 -4.00
C GLU A 150 10.86 -10.17 -3.99
N ILE A 151 10.33 -9.97 -2.79
CA ILE A 151 9.00 -9.38 -2.57
C ILE A 151 9.16 -7.90 -2.22
N LEU A 152 8.63 -7.05 -3.08
CA LEU A 152 8.73 -5.61 -2.97
C LEU A 152 7.50 -5.03 -2.26
N ASN A 153 7.75 -4.37 -1.13
CA ASN A 153 6.69 -3.79 -0.29
C ASN A 153 6.76 -2.26 -0.29
N GLY A 154 5.73 -1.63 -0.83
CA GLY A 154 5.63 -0.17 -0.86
C GLY A 154 5.49 0.46 0.53
N ALA A 155 4.97 -0.25 1.53
CA ALA A 155 4.74 0.31 2.86
C ALA A 155 6.05 0.65 3.60
N GLU A 156 7.06 -0.20 3.50
CA GLU A 156 8.38 0.06 4.10
C GLU A 156 9.05 1.28 3.45
N LEU A 157 9.00 1.35 2.13
CA LEU A 157 9.55 2.48 1.37
C LEU A 157 8.79 3.78 1.68
N LEU A 158 7.46 3.71 1.81
CA LEU A 158 6.63 4.84 2.20
C LEU A 158 6.97 5.34 3.62
N ALA A 159 7.19 4.43 4.57
CA ALA A 159 7.58 4.78 5.92
C ALA A 159 8.95 5.50 5.96
N LEU A 160 9.91 5.05 5.14
CA LEU A 160 11.21 5.72 5.00
C LEU A 160 11.05 7.11 4.36
N GLN A 161 10.22 7.25 3.34
CA GLN A 161 9.91 8.54 2.72
C GLN A 161 9.24 9.49 3.71
N LEU A 162 8.26 9.01 4.49
CA LEU A 162 7.60 9.81 5.53
C LEU A 162 8.62 10.29 6.58
N LYS A 163 9.48 9.39 7.07
CA LYS A 163 10.52 9.75 8.03
C LYS A 163 11.42 10.85 7.48
N GLN A 164 11.88 10.73 6.24
CA GLN A 164 12.73 11.74 5.62
C GLN A 164 12.00 13.08 5.47
N LEU A 165 10.74 13.05 5.00
CA LEU A 165 9.90 14.25 4.88
C LEU A 165 9.74 14.98 6.21
N LEU A 166 9.48 14.24 7.30
CA LEU A 166 9.34 14.84 8.64
C LEU A 166 10.63 15.48 9.12
N ILE A 167 11.79 14.87 8.83
CA ILE A 167 13.12 15.44 9.16
C ILE A 167 13.35 16.73 8.36
N ASP A 168 13.16 16.69 7.05
CA ASP A 168 13.42 17.81 6.14
C ASP A 168 12.54 19.03 6.46
N LYS A 169 11.28 18.77 6.84
CA LYS A 169 10.33 19.81 7.27
C LYS A 169 10.45 20.19 8.74
N LYS A 170 11.38 19.61 9.50
CA LYS A 170 11.56 19.84 10.95
C LYS A 170 10.28 19.56 11.76
N MET A 171 9.53 18.56 11.34
CA MET A 171 8.27 18.12 11.98
C MET A 171 8.49 16.92 12.92
N ASN A 172 9.70 16.39 13.04
CA ASN A 172 10.03 15.31 13.96
C ASN A 172 9.95 15.83 15.41
N SER A 173 9.06 15.24 16.18
CA SER A 173 8.98 15.53 17.61
C SER A 173 10.14 14.86 18.35
N LEU A 174 10.80 15.60 19.24
CA LEU A 174 11.73 15.06 20.24
C LEU A 174 11.00 14.66 21.54
N ALA A 175 9.68 14.86 21.59
CA ALA A 175 8.88 14.54 22.76
C ALA A 175 8.80 13.02 22.96
N THR A 176 9.18 12.58 24.17
CA THR A 176 9.04 11.19 24.61
C THR A 176 7.63 10.85 25.10
N SER A 177 6.72 11.84 25.09
CA SER A 177 5.33 11.61 25.46
C SER A 177 4.62 10.85 24.35
N SER A 178 4.09 9.68 24.69
CA SER A 178 3.16 8.94 23.85
C SER A 178 1.94 9.79 23.55
N SER A 179 1.89 10.44 22.38
CA SER A 179 0.62 10.88 21.84
C SER A 179 -0.22 9.61 21.67
N GLN A 180 -1.45 9.64 22.14
CA GLN A 180 -2.35 8.51 21.98
C GLN A 180 -2.66 8.36 20.49
N ASP A 181 -2.35 7.18 19.92
CA ASP A 181 -2.72 6.89 18.54
C ASP A 181 -4.25 6.98 18.40
N TYR A 182 -4.70 7.66 17.35
CA TYR A 182 -6.11 7.82 17.07
C TYR A 182 -6.48 6.94 15.87
N PHE A 183 -7.33 5.94 16.12
CA PHE A 183 -7.85 5.05 15.09
C PHE A 183 -9.29 5.42 14.79
N ALA A 184 -9.60 5.61 13.51
CA ALA A 184 -10.96 5.94 13.07
C ALA A 184 -11.35 5.09 11.86
N THR A 185 -12.61 4.73 11.78
CA THR A 185 -13.17 3.95 10.67
C THR A 185 -14.55 4.48 10.30
N THR A 186 -14.94 4.31 9.04
CA THR A 186 -16.32 4.62 8.59
C THR A 186 -17.27 3.44 8.84
N HIS A 187 -16.74 2.26 9.15
CA HIS A 187 -17.52 1.07 9.48
C HIS A 187 -16.76 0.20 10.46
N LEU A 188 -17.39 -0.07 11.59
CA LEU A 188 -16.82 -0.90 12.65
C LEU A 188 -17.63 -2.19 12.77
N ASP A 189 -17.00 -3.31 12.45
CA ASP A 189 -17.54 -4.64 12.68
C ASP A 189 -16.56 -5.54 13.44
N ALA A 190 -17.00 -6.72 13.82
CA ALA A 190 -16.19 -7.66 14.58
C ALA A 190 -14.97 -8.17 13.77
N GLY A 191 -15.09 -8.28 12.45
CA GLY A 191 -13.99 -8.70 11.56
C GLY A 191 -12.88 -7.65 11.53
N PHE A 192 -13.24 -6.39 11.34
CA PHE A 192 -12.28 -5.28 11.39
C PHE A 192 -11.52 -5.24 12.72
N GLN A 193 -12.25 -5.37 13.83
CA GLN A 193 -11.62 -5.34 15.16
C GLN A 193 -10.66 -6.52 15.37
N ALA A 194 -11.05 -7.74 15.00
CA ALA A 194 -10.21 -8.92 15.12
C ALA A 194 -8.91 -8.82 14.30
N VAL A 195 -9.01 -8.34 13.05
CA VAL A 195 -7.84 -8.12 12.18
C VAL A 195 -6.92 -7.05 12.76
N THR A 196 -7.50 -5.95 13.26
CA THR A 196 -6.73 -4.83 13.83
C THR A 196 -5.99 -5.26 15.09
N GLU A 197 -6.64 -5.97 16.01
CA GLU A 197 -6.01 -6.49 17.24
C GLU A 197 -4.87 -7.46 16.92
N ARG A 198 -5.04 -8.31 15.90
CA ARG A 198 -3.99 -9.24 15.42
C ARG A 198 -2.79 -8.48 14.85
N LEU A 199 -3.01 -7.43 14.08
CA LEU A 199 -1.95 -6.64 13.45
C LEU A 199 -1.13 -5.85 14.46
N PHE A 200 -1.79 -5.18 15.36
CA PHE A 200 -1.14 -4.33 16.36
C PHE A 200 -0.70 -5.08 17.62
N GLN A 201 -1.07 -6.35 17.74
CA GLN A 201 -0.82 -7.20 18.95
C GLN A 201 -1.28 -6.54 20.26
N GLN A 202 -2.27 -5.68 20.16
CA GLN A 202 -2.89 -4.95 21.27
C GLN A 202 -4.34 -4.62 20.96
N LYS A 203 -5.14 -4.34 22.00
CA LYS A 203 -6.50 -3.85 21.79
C LYS A 203 -6.46 -2.45 21.17
N VAL A 204 -7.22 -2.29 20.10
CA VAL A 204 -7.42 -1.03 19.42
C VAL A 204 -8.90 -0.65 19.57
N TYR A 205 -9.16 0.60 19.91
CA TYR A 205 -10.51 1.12 20.09
C TYR A 205 -10.81 2.17 19.00
N PRO A 206 -11.23 1.73 17.79
CA PRO A 206 -11.52 2.65 16.71
C PRO A 206 -12.78 3.46 17.01
N VAL A 207 -12.76 4.71 16.58
CA VAL A 207 -13.94 5.59 16.59
C VAL A 207 -14.60 5.52 15.22
N THR A 208 -15.92 5.40 15.18
CA THR A 208 -16.67 5.52 13.92
C THR A 208 -16.80 6.99 13.53
N LEU A 209 -16.43 7.30 12.28
CA LEU A 209 -16.52 8.64 11.68
C LEU A 209 -17.90 8.90 11.12
#